data_37e10c1e5d554fe619a2456de0d6e4b9
#
_entry.id   37e10c1e5d554fe619a2456de0d6e4b9
#
_cell.length_a   1.000
_cell.length_b   1.000
_cell.length_c   1.000
_cell.angle_alpha   90.00
_cell.angle_beta   90.00
_cell.angle_gamma   90.00
#
_symmetry.space_group_name_H-M   'P 1'
#
loop_
_entity.id
_entity.type
_entity.pdbx_description
1 polymer ?
#
loop_
_entity_poly.entity_id
_entity_poly.type
_entity_poly.pdbx_seq_one_letter_code
_entity_poly.pdbx_strand_id
1 'polypeptide(L)'
;VDRPFLDTRELAKYLGINDKQVYTLIHDRDLPATKITGKWLFPRHLVDRWVEAHVTSVPAPVPLLEGATGLLLIAGSDDPLLSRLMGLYRRQHPEVIVLRSDAGSSEGMLALRRGLCHIACVHLPHPTGGFSTDHLDEMFGDDAVAVTFATRSQGLLLSAGHSHRLSTLQEAAAAGLRWALREPG
;
A
#
# COMPACT_ATOMS: atom_id res chain seq x y z
N VAL A 1 -24.69 -11.50 17.99
CA VAL A 1 -25.04 -10.52 16.94
C VAL A 1 -23.83 -9.62 16.78
N ASP A 2 -23.17 -9.73 15.67
CA ASP A 2 -21.97 -8.96 15.35
C ASP A 2 -22.39 -7.53 15.01
N ARG A 3 -22.22 -6.59 15.96
CA ARG A 3 -22.57 -5.18 15.76
C ARG A 3 -21.43 -4.48 15.02
N PRO A 4 -21.72 -3.71 13.96
CA PRO A 4 -20.69 -3.01 13.19
C PRO A 4 -20.05 -1.84 13.93
N PHE A 5 -20.71 -1.34 14.99
CA PHE A 5 -20.23 -0.25 15.84
C PHE A 5 -20.26 -0.66 17.31
N LEU A 6 -19.21 -0.28 18.02
CA LEU A 6 -19.08 -0.43 19.48
C LEU A 6 -19.31 0.93 20.14
N ASP A 7 -19.92 0.94 21.34
CA ASP A 7 -19.89 2.10 22.23
C ASP A 7 -18.62 2.08 23.10
N THR A 8 -18.42 3.11 23.94
CA THR A 8 -17.21 3.24 24.78
C THR A 8 -17.03 2.05 25.72
N ARG A 9 -18.11 1.54 26.31
CA ARG A 9 -18.05 0.40 27.24
C ARG A 9 -17.80 -0.92 26.52
N GLU A 10 -18.46 -1.10 25.39
CA GLU A 10 -18.26 -2.26 24.53
C GLU A 10 -16.83 -2.32 24.02
N LEU A 11 -16.26 -1.18 23.60
CA LEU A 11 -14.87 -1.08 23.18
C LEU A 11 -13.90 -1.33 24.34
N ALA A 12 -14.14 -0.74 25.52
CA ALA A 12 -13.32 -0.98 26.70
C ALA A 12 -13.27 -2.48 27.04
N LYS A 13 -14.42 -3.14 27.01
CA LYS A 13 -14.51 -4.60 27.20
C LYS A 13 -13.79 -5.37 26.09
N TYR A 14 -13.92 -4.93 24.85
CA TYR A 14 -13.30 -5.58 23.69
C TYR A 14 -11.77 -5.53 23.75
N LEU A 15 -11.20 -4.38 24.12
CA LEU A 15 -9.75 -4.19 24.26
C LEU A 15 -9.20 -4.63 25.63
N GLY A 16 -10.05 -5.01 26.59
CA GLY A 16 -9.62 -5.40 27.95
C GLY A 16 -9.08 -4.22 28.77
N ILE A 17 -9.55 -2.99 28.54
CA ILE A 17 -9.12 -1.75 29.19
C ILE A 17 -10.30 -1.06 29.91
N ASN A 18 -10.03 0.01 30.65
CA ASN A 18 -11.08 0.82 31.26
C ASN A 18 -11.54 1.98 30.35
N ASP A 19 -12.73 2.53 30.63
CA ASP A 19 -13.32 3.62 29.84
C ASP A 19 -12.42 4.87 29.75
N LYS A 20 -11.63 5.19 30.79
CA LYS A 20 -10.70 6.33 30.76
C LYS A 20 -9.58 6.11 29.74
N GLN A 21 -9.06 4.89 29.66
CA GLN A 21 -8.02 4.54 28.69
C GLN A 21 -8.54 4.65 27.25
N VAL A 22 -9.83 4.37 26.99
CA VAL A 22 -10.41 4.58 25.66
C VAL A 22 -10.28 6.05 25.22
N TYR A 23 -10.58 6.99 26.13
CA TYR A 23 -10.43 8.43 25.81
C TYR A 23 -8.98 8.83 25.59
N THR A 24 -8.04 8.27 26.32
CA THR A 24 -6.60 8.47 26.09
C THR A 24 -6.19 7.97 24.70
N LEU A 25 -6.66 6.80 24.30
CA LEU A 25 -6.34 6.25 22.98
C LEU A 25 -6.90 7.07 21.82
N ILE A 26 -8.08 7.71 22.00
CA ILE A 26 -8.64 8.62 21.00
C ILE A 26 -7.72 9.84 20.80
N HIS A 27 -7.18 10.41 21.87
CA HIS A 27 -6.42 11.65 21.83
C HIS A 27 -4.94 11.43 21.51
N ASP A 28 -4.34 10.36 22.03
CA ASP A 28 -2.89 10.18 22.02
C ASP A 28 -2.41 9.15 20.98
N ARG A 29 -3.33 8.35 20.43
CA ARG A 29 -3.00 7.22 19.56
C ARG A 29 -3.91 7.09 18.35
N ASP A 30 -4.66 8.14 18.00
CA ASP A 30 -5.53 8.18 16.81
C ASP A 30 -6.48 6.98 16.69
N LEU A 31 -7.02 6.50 17.81
CA LEU A 31 -8.01 5.42 17.80
C LEU A 31 -9.22 5.81 16.94
N PRO A 32 -9.60 5.02 15.92
CA PRO A 32 -10.72 5.35 15.04
C PRO A 32 -12.03 5.50 15.79
N ALA A 33 -12.59 6.71 15.81
CA ALA A 33 -13.81 7.03 16.53
C ALA A 33 -14.64 8.07 15.77
N THR A 34 -15.94 8.05 15.97
CA THR A 34 -16.86 9.06 15.45
C THR A 34 -17.84 9.53 16.52
N LYS A 35 -18.30 10.76 16.42
CA LYS A 35 -19.26 11.37 17.39
C LYS A 35 -20.50 11.91 16.69
N ILE A 36 -21.05 11.17 15.73
CA ILE A 36 -22.19 11.61 14.90
C ILE A 36 -23.44 11.87 15.72
N THR A 37 -23.69 11.07 16.77
CA THR A 37 -24.90 11.14 17.60
C THR A 37 -24.67 11.84 18.94
N GLY A 38 -23.58 12.58 19.12
CA GLY A 38 -23.17 13.13 20.43
C GLY A 38 -22.51 12.11 21.36
N LYS A 39 -22.55 10.82 21.04
CA LYS A 39 -21.84 9.74 21.74
C LYS A 39 -20.71 9.22 20.88
N TRP A 40 -19.64 8.74 21.50
CA TRP A 40 -18.56 8.08 20.81
C TRP A 40 -19.03 6.72 20.28
N LEU A 41 -18.76 6.48 19.00
CA LEU A 41 -18.98 5.22 18.32
C LEU A 41 -17.69 4.80 17.60
N PHE A 42 -17.39 3.53 17.68
CA PHE A 42 -16.16 2.94 17.15
C PHE A 42 -16.52 1.90 16.10
N PRO A 43 -16.21 2.15 14.82
CA PRO A 43 -16.40 1.15 13.77
C PRO A 43 -15.50 -0.05 14.04
N ARG A 44 -16.06 -1.22 14.34
CA ARG A 44 -15.30 -2.40 14.76
C ARG A 44 -14.18 -2.76 13.80
N HIS A 45 -14.46 -2.81 12.51
CA HIS A 45 -13.48 -3.14 11.48
C HIS A 45 -12.29 -2.15 11.42
N LEU A 46 -12.50 -0.88 11.78
CA LEU A 46 -11.42 0.11 11.86
C LEU A 46 -10.62 -0.05 13.17
N VAL A 47 -11.28 -0.41 14.26
CA VAL A 47 -10.60 -0.74 15.53
C VAL A 47 -9.70 -1.95 15.34
N ASP A 48 -10.20 -3.01 14.68
CA ASP A 48 -9.42 -4.22 14.40
C ASP A 48 -8.16 -3.89 13.60
N ARG A 49 -8.29 -3.11 12.52
CA ARG A 49 -7.15 -2.64 11.71
C ARG A 49 -6.19 -1.77 12.51
N TRP A 50 -6.72 -0.91 13.38
CA TRP A 50 -5.90 -0.06 14.23
C TRP A 50 -5.09 -0.90 15.23
N VAL A 51 -5.70 -1.91 15.86
CA VAL A 51 -5.00 -2.85 16.73
C VAL A 51 -3.90 -3.59 15.94
N GLU A 52 -4.21 -4.11 14.76
CA GLU A 52 -3.24 -4.78 13.87
C GLU A 52 -2.06 -3.87 13.51
N ALA A 53 -2.33 -2.59 13.22
CA ALA A 53 -1.28 -1.62 12.89
C ALA A 53 -0.36 -1.26 14.07
N HIS A 54 -0.83 -1.44 15.32
CA HIS A 54 -0.07 -1.17 16.54
C HIS A 54 0.55 -2.42 17.18
N VAL A 55 0.53 -3.55 16.48
CA VAL A 55 1.22 -4.76 16.94
C VAL A 55 2.73 -4.55 16.86
N THR A 56 3.38 -4.49 18.02
CA THR A 56 4.84 -4.28 18.14
C THR A 56 5.68 -5.54 18.02
N SER A 57 5.08 -6.70 18.20
CA SER A 57 5.72 -8.00 18.00
C SER A 57 4.80 -8.91 17.19
N VAL A 58 4.89 -8.79 15.88
CA VAL A 58 4.32 -9.82 15.01
C VAL A 58 5.26 -11.02 15.11
N PRO A 59 4.78 -12.23 15.45
CA PRO A 59 5.56 -13.42 15.17
C PRO A 59 5.95 -13.34 13.70
N ALA A 60 7.23 -13.51 13.38
CA ALA A 60 7.66 -13.49 11.99
C ALA A 60 6.66 -14.34 11.21
N PRO A 61 6.03 -13.82 10.15
CA PRO A 61 5.13 -14.63 9.36
C PRO A 61 5.92 -15.87 9.00
N VAL A 62 5.36 -17.05 9.29
CA VAL A 62 5.94 -18.29 8.77
C VAL A 62 6.05 -18.02 7.28
N PRO A 63 7.27 -17.96 6.72
CA PRO A 63 7.40 -17.59 5.32
C PRO A 63 6.63 -18.64 4.53
N LEU A 64 5.47 -18.27 3.99
CA LEU A 64 4.65 -19.14 3.13
C LEU A 64 5.46 -19.64 1.93
N LEU A 65 6.63 -19.03 1.73
CA LEU A 65 7.53 -19.28 0.62
C LEU A 65 8.82 -20.00 1.03
N GLU A 66 9.04 -20.29 2.33
CA GLU A 66 10.15 -21.14 2.76
C GLU A 66 9.99 -22.53 2.13
N GLY A 67 10.92 -22.88 1.26
CA GLY A 67 10.93 -24.15 0.54
C GLY A 67 10.13 -24.18 -0.77
N ALA A 68 9.49 -23.10 -1.20
CA ALA A 68 8.85 -23.02 -2.50
C ALA A 68 9.90 -22.85 -3.62
N THR A 69 10.58 -23.95 -3.96
CA THR A 69 11.49 -23.98 -5.10
C THR A 69 10.71 -23.87 -6.42
N GLY A 70 11.20 -23.05 -7.34
CA GLY A 70 10.57 -22.90 -8.66
C GLY A 70 9.35 -21.94 -8.68
N LEU A 71 9.13 -21.15 -7.63
CA LEU A 71 8.06 -20.12 -7.60
C LEU A 71 8.65 -18.75 -7.32
N LEU A 72 8.33 -17.77 -8.16
CA LEU A 72 8.65 -16.36 -7.97
C LEU A 72 7.36 -15.55 -7.90
N LEU A 73 7.07 -14.97 -6.74
CA LEU A 73 5.92 -14.09 -6.51
C LEU A 73 6.38 -12.63 -6.48
N ILE A 74 5.73 -11.80 -7.29
CA ILE A 74 5.98 -10.37 -7.39
C ILE A 74 4.68 -9.64 -7.06
N ALA A 75 4.72 -8.65 -6.18
CA ALA A 75 3.56 -7.82 -5.86
C ALA A 75 3.90 -6.33 -6.01
N GLY A 76 2.89 -5.47 -6.13
CA GLY A 76 3.10 -4.03 -6.09
C GLY A 76 2.65 -3.29 -7.34
N SER A 77 3.37 -2.22 -7.67
CA SER A 77 3.04 -1.36 -8.80
C SER A 77 3.27 -2.03 -10.14
N ASP A 78 2.31 -1.84 -11.06
CA ASP A 78 2.45 -2.29 -12.44
C ASP A 78 3.44 -1.41 -13.22
N ASP A 79 4.23 -2.07 -14.07
CA ASP A 79 5.09 -1.44 -15.05
C ASP A 79 5.20 -2.30 -16.32
N PRO A 80 5.00 -1.74 -17.52
CA PRO A 80 5.12 -2.49 -18.78
C PRO A 80 6.49 -3.14 -19.00
N LEU A 81 7.57 -2.51 -18.48
CA LEU A 81 8.91 -3.05 -18.57
C LEU A 81 9.06 -4.30 -17.72
N LEU A 82 8.41 -4.33 -16.53
CA LEU A 82 8.39 -5.52 -15.67
C LEU A 82 7.75 -6.71 -16.40
N SER A 83 6.61 -6.50 -17.04
CA SER A 83 5.94 -7.55 -17.84
C SER A 83 6.86 -8.12 -18.93
N ARG A 84 7.62 -7.25 -19.58
CA ARG A 84 8.59 -7.65 -20.61
C ARG A 84 9.76 -8.44 -20.00
N LEU A 85 10.30 -7.99 -18.88
CA LEU A 85 11.36 -8.67 -18.14
C LEU A 85 10.92 -10.07 -17.67
N MET A 86 9.71 -10.18 -17.11
CA MET A 86 9.14 -11.47 -16.71
C MET A 86 9.01 -12.43 -17.91
N GLY A 87 8.63 -11.92 -19.09
CA GLY A 87 8.58 -12.71 -20.31
C GLY A 87 9.97 -13.21 -20.75
N LEU A 88 11.01 -12.42 -20.56
CA LEU A 88 12.40 -12.83 -20.81
C LEU A 88 12.86 -13.86 -19.79
N TYR A 89 12.61 -13.61 -18.52
CA TYR A 89 13.00 -14.50 -17.42
C TYR A 89 12.39 -15.89 -17.57
N ARG A 90 11.08 -15.99 -17.85
CA ARG A 90 10.40 -17.29 -18.09
C ARG A 90 10.98 -18.09 -19.23
N ARG A 91 11.52 -17.43 -20.26
CA ARG A 91 12.20 -18.13 -21.38
C ARG A 91 13.56 -18.71 -20.99
N GLN A 92 14.26 -18.04 -20.08
CA GLN A 92 15.58 -18.49 -19.61
C GLN A 92 15.45 -19.50 -18.44
N HIS A 93 14.34 -19.41 -17.68
CA HIS A 93 14.07 -20.22 -16.49
C HIS A 93 12.69 -20.87 -16.58
N PRO A 94 12.51 -21.83 -17.53
CA PRO A 94 11.22 -22.48 -17.75
C PRO A 94 10.74 -23.30 -16.55
N GLU A 95 11.65 -23.67 -15.64
CA GLU A 95 11.37 -24.36 -14.40
C GLU A 95 10.76 -23.47 -13.31
N VAL A 96 10.79 -22.13 -13.50
CA VAL A 96 10.27 -21.15 -12.51
C VAL A 96 8.91 -20.64 -12.94
N ILE A 97 7.92 -20.80 -12.08
CA ILE A 97 6.60 -20.18 -12.22
C ILE A 97 6.69 -18.76 -11.68
N VAL A 98 6.44 -17.76 -12.51
CA VAL A 98 6.40 -16.35 -12.10
C VAL A 98 4.95 -15.89 -12.05
N LEU A 99 4.47 -15.52 -10.85
CA LEU A 99 3.16 -14.92 -10.62
C LEU A 99 3.32 -13.47 -10.20
N ARG A 100 2.36 -12.64 -10.60
CA ARG A 100 2.34 -11.22 -10.27
C ARG A 100 0.97 -10.77 -9.79
N SER A 101 0.96 -9.88 -8.81
CA SER A 101 -0.21 -9.15 -8.33
C SER A 101 0.01 -7.65 -8.46
N ASP A 102 -0.89 -6.96 -9.17
CA ASP A 102 -0.87 -5.50 -9.37
C ASP A 102 -1.63 -4.82 -8.22
N ALA A 103 -1.07 -4.88 -7.02
CA ALA A 103 -1.70 -4.41 -5.79
C ALA A 103 -1.38 -2.95 -5.42
N GLY A 104 -0.50 -2.30 -6.19
CA GLY A 104 0.04 -0.98 -5.85
C GLY A 104 1.22 -1.04 -4.88
N SER A 105 1.92 0.09 -4.70
CA SER A 105 3.18 0.14 -3.93
C SER A 105 3.00 -0.25 -2.47
N SER A 106 2.01 0.30 -1.79
CA SER A 106 1.78 0.10 -0.35
C SER A 106 1.42 -1.35 -0.02
N GLU A 107 0.49 -1.93 -0.78
CA GLU A 107 0.09 -3.34 -0.61
C GLU A 107 1.23 -4.31 -1.00
N GLY A 108 2.02 -3.95 -2.02
CA GLY A 108 3.20 -4.72 -2.40
C GLY A 108 4.24 -4.78 -1.27
N MET A 109 4.54 -3.66 -0.63
CA MET A 109 5.44 -3.61 0.53
C MET A 109 4.90 -4.40 1.71
N LEU A 110 3.59 -4.28 1.98
CA LEU A 110 2.96 -5.04 3.06
C LEU A 110 2.99 -6.54 2.78
N ALA A 111 2.78 -6.96 1.53
CA ALA A 111 2.89 -8.34 1.10
C ALA A 111 4.32 -8.87 1.28
N LEU A 112 5.34 -8.08 0.90
CA LEU A 112 6.74 -8.44 1.12
C LEU A 112 7.06 -8.62 2.61
N ARG A 113 6.66 -7.65 3.43
CA ARG A 113 6.87 -7.71 4.90
C ARG A 113 6.19 -8.93 5.55
N ARG A 114 5.07 -9.37 4.99
CA ARG A 114 4.34 -10.57 5.44
C ARG A 114 4.86 -11.88 4.85
N GLY A 115 5.92 -11.84 4.05
CA GLY A 115 6.44 -13.04 3.38
C GLY A 115 5.47 -13.64 2.36
N LEU A 116 4.56 -12.84 1.80
CA LEU A 116 3.57 -13.26 0.78
C LEU A 116 4.08 -13.09 -0.65
N CYS A 117 5.19 -12.40 -0.85
CA CYS A 117 5.88 -12.30 -2.11
C CYS A 117 7.40 -12.23 -1.90
N HIS A 118 8.16 -12.48 -2.96
CA HIS A 118 9.62 -12.41 -2.95
C HIS A 118 10.14 -11.03 -3.35
N ILE A 119 9.38 -10.31 -4.17
CA ILE A 119 9.74 -8.99 -4.69
C ILE A 119 8.53 -8.07 -4.59
N ALA A 120 8.74 -6.87 -4.05
CA ALA A 120 7.76 -5.79 -4.10
C ALA A 120 8.22 -4.73 -5.13
N CYS A 121 7.37 -4.44 -6.11
CA CYS A 121 7.59 -3.35 -7.06
C CYS A 121 6.96 -2.08 -6.51
N VAL A 122 7.78 -1.06 -6.25
CA VAL A 122 7.32 0.16 -5.59
C VAL A 122 7.66 1.41 -6.39
N HIS A 123 6.80 2.40 -6.30
CA HIS A 123 6.99 3.72 -6.86
C HIS A 123 6.58 4.75 -5.81
N LEU A 124 7.51 5.10 -4.95
CA LEU A 124 7.29 6.02 -3.83
C LEU A 124 8.01 7.34 -4.13
N PRO A 125 7.30 8.40 -4.52
CA PRO A 125 7.91 9.68 -4.77
C PRO A 125 8.39 10.31 -3.45
N HIS A 126 9.60 10.83 -3.43
CA HIS A 126 10.08 11.66 -2.34
C HIS A 126 9.58 13.11 -2.51
N PRO A 127 9.20 13.83 -1.44
CA PRO A 127 8.71 15.21 -1.53
C PRO A 127 9.71 16.20 -2.17
N THR A 128 11.01 15.94 -2.07
CA THR A 128 12.09 16.76 -2.64
C THR A 128 12.61 16.25 -3.99
N GLY A 129 11.93 15.26 -4.59
CA GLY A 129 12.34 14.59 -5.83
C GLY A 129 13.21 13.35 -5.60
N GLY A 130 13.09 12.37 -6.50
CA GLY A 130 13.73 11.06 -6.35
C GLY A 130 12.87 10.06 -5.58
N PHE A 131 13.50 9.01 -5.05
CA PHE A 131 12.85 7.98 -4.23
C PHE A 131 13.43 8.03 -2.82
N SER A 132 12.58 7.92 -1.80
CA SER A 132 13.03 7.75 -0.43
C SER A 132 13.18 6.26 -0.12
N THR A 133 14.35 5.89 0.38
CA THR A 133 14.60 4.60 1.01
C THR A 133 14.29 4.60 2.50
N ASP A 134 14.13 5.78 3.10
CA ASP A 134 13.93 5.93 4.55
C ASP A 134 12.76 5.11 5.07
N HIS A 135 11.66 5.09 4.31
CA HIS A 135 10.48 4.26 4.62
C HIS A 135 10.75 2.76 4.51
N LEU A 136 11.67 2.36 3.65
CA LEU A 136 12.06 0.95 3.48
C LEU A 136 12.91 0.51 4.65
N ASP A 137 13.84 1.36 5.10
CA ASP A 137 14.70 1.08 6.24
C ASP A 137 13.88 0.97 7.55
N GLU A 138 12.88 1.85 7.73
CA GLU A 138 11.95 1.74 8.86
C GLU A 138 11.10 0.46 8.84
N MET A 139 10.70 0.01 7.65
CA MET A 139 9.79 -1.14 7.49
C MET A 139 10.51 -2.48 7.50
N PHE A 140 11.71 -2.56 6.97
CA PHE A 140 12.43 -3.81 6.71
C PHE A 140 13.78 -3.91 7.42
N GLY A 141 14.38 -2.79 7.85
CA GLY A 141 15.75 -2.82 8.37
C GLY A 141 16.71 -3.46 7.37
N ASP A 142 17.47 -4.44 7.83
CA ASP A 142 18.42 -5.22 7.01
C ASP A 142 17.79 -6.42 6.28
N ASP A 143 16.48 -6.64 6.42
CA ASP A 143 15.81 -7.83 5.88
C ASP A 143 15.42 -7.70 4.40
N ALA A 144 15.60 -6.53 3.78
CA ALA A 144 15.29 -6.31 2.38
C ALA A 144 16.36 -5.46 1.69
N VAL A 145 16.51 -5.67 0.39
CA VAL A 145 17.41 -4.90 -0.47
C VAL A 145 16.61 -4.11 -1.49
N ALA A 146 16.81 -2.79 -1.54
CA ALA A 146 16.22 -1.93 -2.55
C ALA A 146 17.10 -1.90 -3.80
N VAL A 147 16.51 -2.22 -4.95
CA VAL A 147 17.18 -2.17 -6.25
C VAL A 147 16.44 -1.24 -7.18
N THR A 148 17.14 -0.25 -7.75
CA THR A 148 16.57 0.61 -8.79
C THR A 148 16.28 -0.21 -10.04
N PHE A 149 15.00 -0.36 -10.36
CA PHE A 149 14.58 -1.12 -11.53
C PHE A 149 14.65 -0.30 -12.83
N ALA A 150 14.04 0.90 -12.81
CA ALA A 150 14.00 1.78 -13.98
C ALA A 150 13.68 3.22 -13.57
N THR A 151 14.09 4.15 -14.41
CA THR A 151 13.63 5.54 -14.38
C THR A 151 12.63 5.76 -15.49
N ARG A 152 11.51 6.43 -15.21
CA ARG A 152 10.47 6.71 -16.20
C ARG A 152 10.06 8.17 -16.20
N SER A 153 9.68 8.68 -17.36
CA SER A 153 9.01 9.97 -17.48
C SER A 153 7.51 9.75 -17.62
N GLN A 154 6.73 10.56 -16.94
CA GLN A 154 5.27 10.56 -17.06
C GLN A 154 4.81 11.85 -17.72
N GLY A 155 3.76 11.76 -18.52
CA GLY A 155 3.19 12.91 -19.21
C GLY A 155 1.70 12.71 -19.49
N LEU A 156 1.06 13.75 -19.99
CA LEU A 156 -0.32 13.69 -20.45
C LEU A 156 -0.36 13.30 -21.93
N LEU A 157 -1.23 12.37 -22.25
CA LEU A 157 -1.59 12.05 -23.62
C LEU A 157 -2.78 12.93 -24.03
N LEU A 158 -2.61 13.67 -25.10
CA LEU A 158 -3.62 14.51 -25.68
C LEU A 158 -3.99 14.00 -27.08
N SER A 159 -5.23 14.19 -27.50
CA SER A 159 -5.59 13.95 -28.88
C SER A 159 -4.79 14.86 -29.83
N ALA A 160 -4.51 14.41 -31.04
CA ALA A 160 -3.71 15.15 -32.01
C ALA A 160 -4.20 16.61 -32.25
N GLY A 161 -5.50 16.87 -32.13
CA GLY A 161 -6.07 18.20 -32.26
C GLY A 161 -5.74 19.16 -31.10
N HIS A 162 -5.32 18.63 -29.94
CA HIS A 162 -4.97 19.45 -28.77
C HIS A 162 -3.47 19.56 -28.51
N SER A 163 -2.67 18.61 -29.00
CA SER A 163 -1.23 18.52 -28.70
C SER A 163 -0.43 19.77 -29.08
N HIS A 164 -0.87 20.52 -30.09
CA HIS A 164 -0.21 21.75 -30.55
C HIS A 164 -0.63 23.02 -29.78
N ARG A 165 -1.60 22.93 -28.88
CA ARG A 165 -2.19 24.08 -28.18
C ARG A 165 -1.94 24.07 -26.67
N LEU A 166 -1.52 22.94 -26.10
CA LEU A 166 -1.34 22.78 -24.67
C LEU A 166 0.08 22.30 -24.39
N SER A 167 0.83 23.11 -23.68
CA SER A 167 2.22 22.84 -23.31
C SER A 167 2.43 22.66 -21.80
N THR A 168 1.44 23.03 -21.00
CA THR A 168 1.50 22.96 -19.54
C THR A 168 0.26 22.26 -18.96
N LEU A 169 0.42 21.74 -17.73
CA LEU A 169 -0.70 21.19 -16.94
C LEU A 169 -1.78 22.21 -16.65
N GLN A 170 -1.38 23.47 -16.39
CA GLN A 170 -2.29 24.58 -16.12
C GLN A 170 -3.16 24.88 -17.35
N GLU A 171 -2.58 24.94 -18.54
CA GLU A 171 -3.32 25.11 -19.79
C GLU A 171 -4.30 23.95 -20.02
N ALA A 172 -3.85 22.71 -19.78
CA ALA A 172 -4.70 21.54 -19.91
C ALA A 172 -5.87 21.54 -18.92
N ALA A 173 -5.63 21.95 -17.67
CA ALA A 173 -6.67 22.09 -16.65
C ALA A 173 -7.69 23.19 -17.00
N ALA A 174 -7.22 24.33 -17.54
CA ALA A 174 -8.07 25.45 -17.94
C ALA A 174 -8.89 25.18 -19.21
N ALA A 175 -8.50 24.20 -20.02
CA ALA A 175 -9.11 23.91 -21.32
C ALA A 175 -10.46 23.16 -21.24
N GLY A 176 -10.98 22.87 -20.06
CA GLY A 176 -12.28 22.19 -19.87
C GLY A 176 -12.33 20.76 -20.46
N LEU A 177 -11.20 20.09 -20.55
CA LEU A 177 -11.09 18.76 -21.14
C LEU A 177 -11.67 17.69 -20.21
N ARG A 178 -12.12 16.58 -20.77
CA ARG A 178 -12.42 15.37 -20.02
C ARG A 178 -11.12 14.65 -19.66
N TRP A 179 -10.95 14.33 -18.40
CA TRP A 179 -9.78 13.65 -17.88
C TRP A 179 -10.04 12.18 -17.67
N ALA A 180 -9.14 11.34 -18.15
CA ALA A 180 -9.05 9.95 -17.72
C ALA A 180 -8.03 9.87 -16.59
N LEU A 181 -8.51 9.65 -15.38
CA LEU A 181 -7.66 9.54 -14.19
C LEU A 181 -7.58 8.07 -13.77
N ARG A 182 -6.44 7.72 -13.21
CA ARG A 182 -6.28 6.45 -12.52
C ARG A 182 -7.03 6.52 -11.19
N GLU A 183 -7.51 5.38 -10.72
CA GLU A 183 -8.03 5.27 -9.35
C GLU A 183 -6.94 5.67 -8.34
N PRO A 184 -7.33 6.32 -7.22
CA PRO A 184 -6.41 6.58 -6.12
C PRO A 184 -5.80 5.26 -5.63
N GLY A 185 -4.49 5.18 -5.62
CA GLY A 185 -3.73 4.01 -5.17
C GLY A 185 -3.40 4.08 -3.70
#